data_d5c0998ac01d7d1dde0763b87871165c
#
_entry.id   d5c0998ac01d7d1dde0763b87871165c
#
_cell.length_a   1.000
_cell.length_b   1.000
_cell.length_c   1.000
_cell.angle_alpha   90.00
_cell.angle_beta   90.00
_cell.angle_gamma   90.00
#
_symmetry.space_group_name_H-M   'P 1'
#
loop_
_entity.id
_entity.type
_entity.pdbx_description
1 polymer ?
#
loop_
_entity_poly.entity_id
_entity_poly.type
_entity_poly.pdbx_seq_one_letter_code
_entity_poly.pdbx_strand_id
1 'polypeptide(L)'
;SSQKWNTVRFLLIMILIFLFIPQFGETILWETGSFNYLWTFGIMLLFVSKFHFTVINNDKRESNWQIVYMFFLGIVAGWCNENTSAGIILIASGYMLVYKFINRAKIEKWMKTGVLGLVIGFIMMMSSPGNKIRSSWFERSTWSLPKKLLYGLKDVSNTMVEHADILLMLTILTIVFCIFLYKTKYNYLFGIVYLFAGGAVCYSLALSPAGYTWGRSFFGGIMFIIMALMMCLPTFEDQENSKIINPIFTTIYIMLLFSSFFTSTIAMYDIFHSYSEVTMRYKVIEKEKERGNLNPVVPDFNFQPKTGYPAYSNKLSHINEDINYKYNVYTADYFGVNSVRTVPMTVWQEKHKK
;
A
#
# COMPACT_ATOMS: atom_id res chain seq x y z
N SER A 1 -29.24 8.95 -10.24
CA SER A 1 -29.26 9.49 -8.88
C SER A 1 -27.84 9.94 -8.53
N SER A 2 -27.68 11.21 -8.18
CA SER A 2 -26.43 11.75 -7.66
C SER A 2 -26.08 10.97 -6.40
N GLN A 3 -25.03 10.17 -6.44
CA GLN A 3 -24.49 9.55 -5.21
C GLN A 3 -24.08 10.71 -4.29
N LYS A 4 -24.85 10.93 -3.24
CA LYS A 4 -24.48 11.87 -2.19
C LYS A 4 -23.14 11.40 -1.62
N TRP A 5 -22.19 12.29 -1.54
CA TRP A 5 -20.90 12.05 -0.88
C TRP A 5 -21.17 11.58 0.55
N ASN A 6 -20.75 10.37 0.88
CA ASN A 6 -20.94 9.84 2.21
C ASN A 6 -19.69 10.09 3.05
N THR A 7 -19.70 11.20 3.79
CA THR A 7 -18.60 11.62 4.66
C THR A 7 -18.17 10.51 5.63
N VAL A 8 -19.11 9.75 6.16
CA VAL A 8 -18.84 8.64 7.10
C VAL A 8 -18.02 7.54 6.41
N ARG A 9 -18.37 7.16 5.18
CA ARG A 9 -17.59 6.19 4.41
C ARG A 9 -16.20 6.67 4.09
N PHE A 10 -16.07 7.94 3.73
CA PHE A 10 -14.76 8.54 3.49
C PHE A 10 -13.87 8.51 4.73
N LEU A 11 -14.41 8.94 5.88
CA LEU A 11 -13.68 8.90 7.14
C LEU A 11 -13.29 7.47 7.53
N LEU A 12 -14.18 6.50 7.30
CA LEU A 12 -13.86 5.09 7.57
C LEU A 12 -12.72 4.58 6.69
N ILE A 13 -12.71 4.91 5.39
CA ILE A 13 -11.60 4.56 4.50
C ILE A 13 -10.28 5.12 5.05
N MET A 14 -10.27 6.39 5.45
CA MET A 14 -9.09 7.04 6.02
C MET A 14 -8.61 6.36 7.30
N ILE A 15 -9.54 5.99 8.19
CA ILE A 15 -9.23 5.26 9.43
C ILE A 15 -8.66 3.87 9.12
N LEU A 16 -9.26 3.13 8.18
CA LEU A 16 -8.79 1.80 7.80
C LEU A 16 -7.40 1.86 7.16
N ILE A 17 -7.17 2.82 6.28
CA ILE A 17 -5.85 3.07 5.69
C ILE A 17 -4.84 3.40 6.80
N PHE A 18 -5.18 4.30 7.71
CA PHE A 18 -4.31 4.69 8.81
C PHE A 18 -3.95 3.50 9.72
N LEU A 19 -4.93 2.67 10.09
CA LEU A 19 -4.72 1.56 11.03
C LEU A 19 -4.03 0.34 10.40
N PHE A 20 -4.34 0.01 9.13
CA PHE A 20 -3.96 -1.28 8.56
C PHE A 20 -2.90 -1.22 7.46
N ILE A 21 -2.59 -0.04 6.91
CA ILE A 21 -1.55 0.01 5.88
C ILE A 21 -0.17 -0.28 6.49
N PRO A 22 0.55 -1.27 5.92
CA PRO A 22 1.88 -1.61 6.41
C PRO A 22 2.88 -0.50 6.13
N GLN A 23 3.69 -0.15 7.12
CA GLN A 23 4.72 0.90 7.02
C GLN A 23 4.13 2.20 6.43
N PHE A 24 3.11 2.73 7.10
CA PHE A 24 2.38 3.93 6.67
C PHE A 24 3.31 5.09 6.29
N GLY A 25 4.33 5.34 7.10
CA GLY A 25 5.32 6.37 6.82
C GLY A 25 6.07 6.15 5.52
N GLU A 26 6.49 4.91 5.26
CA GLU A 26 7.26 4.56 4.07
C GLU A 26 6.41 4.45 2.79
N THR A 27 5.11 4.20 2.92
CA THR A 27 4.22 4.01 1.75
C THR A 27 3.40 5.25 1.41
N ILE A 28 3.17 6.13 2.39
CA ILE A 28 2.29 7.31 2.23
C ILE A 28 3.04 8.62 2.46
N LEU A 29 3.90 8.72 3.49
CA LEU A 29 4.54 9.98 3.87
C LEU A 29 5.91 10.18 3.20
N TRP A 30 6.68 9.11 2.99
CA TRP A 30 7.95 9.19 2.29
C TRP A 30 7.71 9.37 0.79
N GLU A 31 8.21 10.47 0.23
CA GLU A 31 7.94 10.89 -1.15
C GLU A 31 8.18 9.76 -2.17
N THR A 32 9.39 9.19 -2.21
CA THR A 32 9.71 8.08 -3.14
C THR A 32 8.82 6.86 -2.93
N GLY A 33 8.51 6.55 -1.67
CA GLY A 33 7.61 5.45 -1.32
C GLY A 33 6.19 5.72 -1.76
N SER A 34 5.67 6.92 -1.52
CA SER A 34 4.31 7.29 -1.93
C SER A 34 4.12 7.22 -3.46
N PHE A 35 5.13 7.63 -4.25
CA PHE A 35 5.10 7.46 -5.70
C PHE A 35 5.02 5.99 -6.12
N ASN A 36 5.73 5.08 -5.43
CA ASN A 36 5.73 3.65 -5.73
C ASN A 36 4.47 2.91 -5.28
N TYR A 37 3.76 3.40 -4.26
CA TYR A 37 2.64 2.69 -3.65
C TYR A 37 1.33 3.47 -3.77
N LEU A 38 1.22 4.66 -3.16
CA LEU A 38 -0.02 5.42 -3.10
C LEU A 38 -0.44 5.95 -4.48
N TRP A 39 0.45 6.66 -5.17
CA TRP A 39 0.14 7.27 -6.47
C TRP A 39 -0.08 6.24 -7.57
N THR A 40 0.77 5.20 -7.62
CA THR A 40 0.58 4.09 -8.56
C THR A 40 -0.73 3.35 -8.30
N PHE A 41 -1.12 3.17 -7.04
CA PHE A 41 -2.41 2.59 -6.70
C PHE A 41 -3.56 3.48 -7.17
N GLY A 42 -3.44 4.80 -7.07
CA GLY A 42 -4.41 5.75 -7.63
C GLY A 42 -4.61 5.56 -9.15
N ILE A 43 -3.54 5.37 -9.92
CA ILE A 43 -3.61 5.07 -11.36
C ILE A 43 -4.34 3.74 -11.61
N MET A 44 -4.02 2.71 -10.83
CA MET A 44 -4.70 1.41 -10.92
C MET A 44 -6.20 1.52 -10.61
N LEU A 45 -6.58 2.34 -9.62
CA LEU A 45 -7.98 2.62 -9.31
C LEU A 45 -8.70 3.35 -10.45
N LEU A 46 -8.06 4.30 -11.12
CA LEU A 46 -8.63 4.95 -12.30
C LEU A 46 -8.94 3.93 -13.40
N PHE A 47 -8.04 2.98 -13.64
CA PHE A 47 -8.27 1.89 -14.59
C PHE A 47 -9.47 1.03 -14.19
N VAL A 48 -9.52 0.55 -12.95
CA VAL A 48 -10.59 -0.34 -12.45
C VAL A 48 -11.94 0.39 -12.35
N SER A 49 -11.95 1.70 -12.05
CA SER A 49 -13.17 2.49 -11.88
C SER A 49 -14.08 2.42 -13.10
N LYS A 50 -13.52 2.42 -14.31
CA LYS A 50 -14.30 2.31 -15.55
C LYS A 50 -15.02 0.96 -15.64
N PHE A 51 -14.36 -0.14 -15.24
CA PHE A 51 -15.00 -1.47 -15.17
C PHE A 51 -16.13 -1.45 -14.15
N HIS A 52 -15.88 -0.91 -12.96
CA HIS A 52 -16.86 -0.83 -11.89
C HIS A 52 -18.13 -0.10 -12.32
N PHE A 53 -18.00 1.13 -12.83
CA PHE A 53 -19.16 1.92 -13.27
C PHE A 53 -19.90 1.28 -14.44
N THR A 54 -19.19 0.65 -15.39
CA THR A 54 -19.83 -0.03 -16.52
C THR A 54 -20.64 -1.22 -16.05
N VAL A 55 -20.14 -2.01 -15.12
CA VAL A 55 -20.85 -3.20 -14.61
C VAL A 55 -22.08 -2.79 -13.77
N ILE A 56 -21.97 -1.79 -12.91
CA ILE A 56 -23.09 -1.34 -12.06
C ILE A 56 -24.19 -0.68 -12.91
N ASN A 57 -23.81 0.20 -13.82
CA ASN A 57 -24.78 0.95 -14.62
C ASN A 57 -25.27 0.16 -15.85
N ASN A 58 -24.68 -1.01 -16.11
CA ASN A 58 -24.90 -1.81 -17.32
C ASN A 58 -24.79 -0.96 -18.60
N ASP A 59 -23.81 -0.04 -18.64
CA ASP A 59 -23.59 0.87 -19.74
C ASP A 59 -22.94 0.13 -20.91
N LYS A 60 -23.65 0.12 -22.06
CA LYS A 60 -23.22 -0.57 -23.26
C LYS A 60 -22.64 0.38 -24.33
N ARG A 61 -22.40 1.66 -23.97
CA ARG A 61 -21.83 2.61 -24.91
C ARG A 61 -20.35 2.35 -25.11
N GLU A 62 -19.96 2.04 -26.33
CA GLU A 62 -18.58 1.83 -26.75
C GLU A 62 -18.15 2.96 -27.71
N SER A 63 -16.99 3.54 -27.48
CA SER A 63 -16.36 4.53 -28.33
C SER A 63 -14.96 4.07 -28.71
N ASN A 64 -14.54 4.33 -29.94
CA ASN A 64 -13.17 4.03 -30.38
C ASN A 64 -12.13 4.71 -29.52
N TRP A 65 -12.41 5.93 -29.03
CA TRP A 65 -11.54 6.62 -28.10
C TRP A 65 -11.37 5.86 -26.76
N GLN A 66 -12.44 5.26 -26.25
CA GLN A 66 -12.35 4.44 -25.01
C GLN A 66 -11.47 3.23 -25.20
N ILE A 67 -11.48 2.59 -26.38
CA ILE A 67 -10.62 1.44 -26.68
C ILE A 67 -9.16 1.84 -26.59
N VAL A 68 -8.78 2.96 -27.23
CA VAL A 68 -7.41 3.46 -27.23
C VAL A 68 -6.98 3.92 -25.83
N TYR A 69 -7.82 4.72 -25.18
CA TYR A 69 -7.56 5.23 -23.83
C TYR A 69 -7.35 4.10 -22.82
N MET A 70 -8.24 3.10 -22.79
CA MET A 70 -8.15 1.98 -21.85
C MET A 70 -6.98 1.05 -22.13
N PHE A 71 -6.54 0.93 -23.40
CA PHE A 71 -5.33 0.19 -23.74
C PHE A 71 -4.09 0.85 -23.12
N PHE A 72 -3.89 2.14 -23.33
CA PHE A 72 -2.72 2.85 -22.79
C PHE A 72 -2.78 2.99 -21.27
N LEU A 73 -3.95 3.29 -20.70
CA LEU A 73 -4.13 3.32 -19.26
C LEU A 73 -3.86 1.94 -18.64
N GLY A 74 -4.25 0.86 -19.34
CA GLY A 74 -3.91 -0.51 -18.96
C GLY A 74 -2.40 -0.75 -18.92
N ILE A 75 -1.65 -0.35 -19.96
CA ILE A 75 -0.18 -0.46 -19.96
C ILE A 75 0.42 0.25 -18.75
N VAL A 76 0.02 1.49 -18.48
CA VAL A 76 0.52 2.26 -17.34
C VAL A 76 0.17 1.57 -16.02
N ALA A 77 -1.09 1.15 -15.83
CA ALA A 77 -1.53 0.47 -14.62
C ALA A 77 -0.81 -0.88 -14.40
N GLY A 78 -0.51 -1.61 -15.48
CA GLY A 78 0.25 -2.86 -15.43
C GLY A 78 1.72 -2.65 -15.08
N TRP A 79 2.28 -1.50 -15.44
CA TRP A 79 3.70 -1.17 -15.20
C TRP A 79 3.96 -0.54 -13.82
N CYS A 80 2.92 -0.25 -13.06
CA CYS A 80 3.03 0.49 -11.81
C CYS A 80 3.75 -0.27 -10.69
N ASN A 81 3.32 -1.52 -10.40
CA ASN A 81 3.85 -2.27 -9.25
C ASN A 81 3.72 -3.78 -9.49
N GLU A 82 4.74 -4.55 -9.11
CA GLU A 82 4.90 -5.96 -9.47
C GLU A 82 3.72 -6.84 -9.00
N ASN A 83 3.44 -6.85 -7.71
CA ASN A 83 2.39 -7.72 -7.16
C ASN A 83 1.00 -7.11 -7.24
N THR A 84 0.87 -5.80 -7.06
CA THR A 84 -0.42 -5.09 -7.09
C THR A 84 -1.04 -5.12 -8.48
N SER A 85 -0.24 -4.95 -9.55
CA SER A 85 -0.71 -5.03 -10.93
C SER A 85 -1.27 -6.41 -11.28
N ALA A 86 -0.68 -7.50 -10.75
CA ALA A 86 -1.27 -8.84 -10.88
C ALA A 86 -2.66 -8.92 -10.23
N GLY A 87 -2.85 -8.28 -9.07
CA GLY A 87 -4.17 -8.17 -8.42
C GLY A 87 -5.18 -7.40 -9.26
N ILE A 88 -4.75 -6.33 -9.95
CA ILE A 88 -5.63 -5.58 -10.87
C ILE A 88 -6.08 -6.43 -12.06
N ILE A 89 -5.22 -7.31 -12.59
CA ILE A 89 -5.61 -8.28 -13.63
C ILE A 89 -6.74 -9.18 -13.11
N LEU A 90 -6.63 -9.70 -11.89
CA LEU A 90 -7.68 -10.52 -11.28
C LEU A 90 -8.98 -9.74 -11.08
N ILE A 91 -8.91 -8.50 -10.60
CA ILE A 91 -10.07 -7.64 -10.38
C ILE A 91 -10.76 -7.31 -11.71
N ALA A 92 -10.02 -6.86 -12.72
CA ALA A 92 -10.58 -6.56 -14.04
C ALA A 92 -11.23 -7.79 -14.67
N SER A 93 -10.59 -8.97 -14.55
CA SER A 93 -11.16 -10.25 -15.00
C SER A 93 -12.43 -10.60 -14.23
N GLY A 94 -12.47 -10.40 -12.92
CA GLY A 94 -13.66 -10.56 -12.08
C GLY A 94 -14.81 -9.67 -12.53
N TYR A 95 -14.56 -8.39 -12.81
CA TYR A 95 -15.57 -7.48 -13.38
C TYR A 95 -16.09 -7.96 -14.73
N MET A 96 -15.22 -8.45 -15.63
CA MET A 96 -15.63 -8.99 -16.92
C MET A 96 -16.51 -10.24 -16.76
N LEU A 97 -16.20 -11.11 -15.79
CA LEU A 97 -17.03 -12.28 -15.48
C LEU A 97 -18.41 -11.86 -14.95
N VAL A 98 -18.48 -10.93 -14.00
CA VAL A 98 -19.74 -10.40 -13.50
C VAL A 98 -20.55 -9.75 -14.63
N TYR A 99 -19.92 -8.96 -15.50
CA TYR A 99 -20.59 -8.33 -16.64
C TYR A 99 -21.16 -9.37 -17.62
N LYS A 100 -20.39 -10.41 -17.93
CA LYS A 100 -20.82 -11.47 -18.85
C LYS A 100 -21.93 -12.35 -18.26
N PHE A 101 -21.77 -12.83 -17.03
CA PHE A 101 -22.64 -13.87 -16.49
C PHE A 101 -23.81 -13.30 -15.68
N ILE A 102 -23.62 -12.22 -14.95
CA ILE A 102 -24.66 -11.63 -14.08
C ILE A 102 -25.48 -10.59 -14.85
N ASN A 103 -24.81 -9.70 -15.60
CA ASN A 103 -25.52 -8.72 -16.46
C ASN A 103 -25.98 -9.33 -17.77
N ARG A 104 -25.55 -10.55 -18.10
CA ARG A 104 -25.82 -11.22 -19.39
C ARG A 104 -25.43 -10.33 -20.57
N ALA A 105 -24.39 -9.54 -20.44
CA ALA A 105 -23.90 -8.61 -21.42
C ALA A 105 -22.71 -9.15 -22.20
N LYS A 106 -22.54 -8.73 -23.45
CA LYS A 106 -21.38 -9.07 -24.26
C LYS A 106 -20.19 -8.21 -23.78
N ILE A 107 -19.04 -8.86 -23.54
CA ILE A 107 -17.82 -8.15 -23.14
C ILE A 107 -17.43 -7.14 -24.22
N GLU A 108 -17.33 -5.87 -23.85
CA GLU A 108 -16.98 -4.75 -24.72
C GLU A 108 -15.53 -4.83 -25.22
N LYS A 109 -15.22 -4.23 -26.37
CA LYS A 109 -13.86 -4.27 -26.94
C LYS A 109 -12.87 -3.53 -26.04
N TRP A 110 -13.26 -2.37 -25.48
CA TRP A 110 -12.39 -1.61 -24.58
C TRP A 110 -11.99 -2.40 -23.31
N MET A 111 -12.85 -3.29 -22.80
CA MET A 111 -12.50 -4.16 -21.67
C MET A 111 -11.36 -5.12 -22.04
N LYS A 112 -11.48 -5.75 -23.23
CA LYS A 112 -10.47 -6.69 -23.74
C LYS A 112 -9.14 -6.00 -24.02
N THR A 113 -9.17 -4.86 -24.71
CA THR A 113 -7.95 -4.09 -25.03
C THR A 113 -7.33 -3.48 -23.78
N GLY A 114 -8.13 -3.03 -22.81
CA GLY A 114 -7.64 -2.56 -21.52
C GLY A 114 -6.91 -3.65 -20.74
N VAL A 115 -7.49 -4.86 -20.64
CA VAL A 115 -6.81 -5.99 -19.99
C VAL A 115 -5.58 -6.43 -20.78
N LEU A 116 -5.61 -6.41 -22.10
CA LEU A 116 -4.41 -6.69 -22.93
C LEU A 116 -3.30 -5.68 -22.63
N GLY A 117 -3.60 -4.38 -22.58
CA GLY A 117 -2.65 -3.35 -22.19
C GLY A 117 -2.09 -3.59 -20.79
N LEU A 118 -2.96 -3.93 -19.83
CA LEU A 118 -2.56 -4.23 -18.45
C LEU A 118 -1.58 -5.41 -18.36
N VAL A 119 -1.84 -6.49 -19.11
CA VAL A 119 -0.94 -7.65 -19.17
C VAL A 119 0.40 -7.29 -19.84
N ILE A 120 0.38 -6.50 -20.91
CA ILE A 120 1.62 -6.01 -21.55
C ILE A 120 2.45 -5.19 -20.56
N GLY A 121 1.84 -4.22 -19.86
CA GLY A 121 2.52 -3.41 -18.85
C GLY A 121 3.10 -4.25 -17.71
N PHE A 122 2.34 -5.24 -17.23
CA PHE A 122 2.78 -6.18 -16.21
C PHE A 122 3.99 -7.01 -16.67
N ILE A 123 3.97 -7.54 -17.90
CA ILE A 123 5.11 -8.28 -18.46
C ILE A 123 6.35 -7.38 -18.58
N MET A 124 6.18 -6.13 -19.04
CA MET A 124 7.27 -5.15 -19.10
C MET A 124 7.88 -4.92 -17.72
N MET A 125 7.06 -4.75 -16.68
CA MET A 125 7.52 -4.58 -15.31
C MET A 125 8.29 -5.79 -14.79
N MET A 126 7.74 -6.99 -14.97
CA MET A 126 8.36 -8.24 -14.51
C MET A 126 9.65 -8.57 -15.25
N SER A 127 9.78 -8.17 -16.51
CA SER A 127 10.96 -8.41 -17.34
C SER A 127 12.11 -7.43 -17.07
N SER A 128 11.90 -6.45 -16.18
CA SER A 128 12.91 -5.43 -15.88
C SER A 128 14.22 -6.04 -15.35
N PRO A 129 15.38 -5.69 -15.92
CA PRO A 129 16.69 -6.18 -15.44
C PRO A 129 16.92 -5.85 -13.95
N GLY A 130 16.42 -4.71 -13.46
CA GLY A 130 16.55 -4.29 -12.08
C GLY A 130 15.93 -5.28 -11.09
N ASN A 131 14.86 -6.00 -11.47
CA ASN A 131 14.24 -7.02 -10.64
C ASN A 131 15.17 -8.22 -10.42
N LYS A 132 15.92 -8.64 -11.45
CA LYS A 132 16.90 -9.73 -11.36
C LYS A 132 18.06 -9.34 -10.44
N ILE A 133 18.60 -8.13 -10.61
CA ILE A 133 19.72 -7.62 -9.78
C ILE A 133 19.26 -7.52 -8.32
N ARG A 134 18.09 -6.94 -8.06
CA ARG A 134 17.57 -6.79 -6.71
C ARG A 134 17.30 -8.16 -6.04
N SER A 135 16.76 -9.11 -6.79
CA SER A 135 16.49 -10.45 -6.25
C SER A 135 17.77 -11.21 -5.87
N SER A 136 18.87 -11.02 -6.60
CA SER A 136 20.15 -11.70 -6.31
C SER A 136 20.82 -11.26 -5.00
N TRP A 137 20.37 -10.14 -4.40
CA TRP A 137 20.90 -9.70 -3.08
C TRP A 137 20.38 -10.54 -1.90
N PHE A 138 19.41 -11.42 -2.13
CA PHE A 138 18.76 -12.19 -1.08
C PHE A 138 19.11 -13.68 -1.21
N GLU A 139 19.50 -14.30 -0.10
CA GLU A 139 19.82 -15.73 -0.05
C GLU A 139 18.70 -16.62 -0.61
N ARG A 140 17.43 -16.25 -0.34
CA ARG A 140 16.28 -17.01 -0.85
C ARG A 140 16.17 -17.03 -2.38
N SER A 141 16.90 -16.19 -3.11
CA SER A 141 16.94 -16.24 -4.57
C SER A 141 17.48 -17.59 -5.08
N THR A 142 18.40 -18.21 -4.34
CA THR A 142 19.05 -19.49 -4.67
C THR A 142 18.22 -20.72 -4.27
N TRP A 143 17.14 -20.55 -3.49
CA TRP A 143 16.34 -21.69 -3.03
C TRP A 143 15.55 -22.31 -4.17
N SER A 144 15.34 -23.65 -4.10
CA SER A 144 14.44 -24.35 -5.02
C SER A 144 12.98 -23.84 -4.87
N LEU A 145 12.21 -23.92 -5.93
CA LEU A 145 10.82 -23.45 -5.95
C LEU A 145 9.95 -24.09 -4.83
N PRO A 146 10.00 -25.42 -4.59
CA PRO A 146 9.23 -26.01 -3.48
C PRO A 146 9.64 -25.44 -2.10
N LYS A 147 10.95 -25.22 -1.87
CA LYS A 147 11.44 -24.62 -0.63
C LYS A 147 10.93 -23.19 -0.47
N LYS A 148 10.99 -22.35 -1.54
CA LYS A 148 10.45 -20.98 -1.53
C LYS A 148 8.96 -20.99 -1.18
N LEU A 149 8.18 -21.84 -1.82
CA LEU A 149 6.73 -21.93 -1.58
C LEU A 149 6.45 -22.35 -0.14
N LEU A 150 7.06 -23.42 0.35
CA LEU A 150 6.76 -23.94 1.70
C LEU A 150 7.05 -22.89 2.79
N TYR A 151 8.26 -22.36 2.80
CA TYR A 151 8.67 -21.37 3.80
C TYR A 151 8.00 -20.01 3.57
N GLY A 152 7.86 -19.59 2.30
CA GLY A 152 7.21 -18.32 1.97
C GLY A 152 5.73 -18.33 2.34
N LEU A 153 4.98 -19.40 2.07
CA LEU A 153 3.58 -19.51 2.48
C LEU A 153 3.44 -19.47 4.01
N LYS A 154 4.30 -20.19 4.74
CA LYS A 154 4.32 -20.15 6.20
C LYS A 154 4.56 -18.72 6.70
N ASP A 155 5.60 -18.04 6.19
CA ASP A 155 5.99 -16.71 6.67
C ASP A 155 4.93 -15.66 6.32
N VAL A 156 4.37 -15.69 5.11
CA VAL A 156 3.26 -14.81 4.72
C VAL A 156 2.03 -15.08 5.58
N SER A 157 1.68 -16.35 5.85
CA SER A 157 0.54 -16.67 6.70
C SER A 157 0.72 -16.17 8.12
N ASN A 158 1.91 -16.37 8.72
CA ASN A 158 2.23 -15.83 10.04
C ASN A 158 2.11 -14.29 10.05
N THR A 159 2.68 -13.63 9.04
CA THR A 159 2.62 -12.18 8.90
C THR A 159 1.18 -11.67 8.75
N MET A 160 0.34 -12.35 7.97
CA MET A 160 -1.07 -12.01 7.81
C MET A 160 -1.88 -12.20 9.09
N VAL A 161 -1.61 -13.27 9.85
CA VAL A 161 -2.26 -13.52 11.15
C VAL A 161 -1.81 -12.49 12.19
N GLU A 162 -0.55 -12.12 12.21
CA GLU A 162 -0.01 -11.16 13.19
C GLU A 162 -0.49 -9.72 12.97
N HIS A 163 -0.69 -9.32 11.71
CA HIS A 163 -0.90 -7.90 11.38
C HIS A 163 -2.22 -7.58 10.66
N ALA A 164 -2.90 -8.56 10.09
CA ALA A 164 -4.10 -8.36 9.28
C ALA A 164 -5.32 -9.20 9.72
N ASP A 165 -5.22 -9.94 10.81
CA ASP A 165 -6.28 -10.82 11.33
C ASP A 165 -7.60 -10.08 11.58
N ILE A 166 -7.55 -8.94 12.27
CA ILE A 166 -8.72 -8.08 12.55
C ILE A 166 -9.34 -7.58 11.25
N LEU A 167 -8.53 -7.11 10.30
CA LEU A 167 -9.02 -6.61 9.00
C LEU A 167 -9.69 -7.75 8.21
N LEU A 168 -9.07 -8.93 8.16
CA LEU A 168 -9.61 -10.11 7.49
C LEU A 168 -10.93 -10.54 8.13
N MET A 169 -10.97 -10.63 9.47
CA MET A 169 -12.17 -11.00 10.21
C MET A 169 -13.31 -10.01 9.94
N LEU A 170 -13.06 -8.71 10.01
CA LEU A 170 -14.05 -7.68 9.70
C LEU A 170 -14.53 -7.77 8.25
N THR A 171 -13.62 -8.02 7.31
CA THR A 171 -13.96 -8.14 5.90
C THR A 171 -14.85 -9.36 5.64
N ILE A 172 -14.47 -10.53 6.15
CA ILE A 172 -15.26 -11.76 5.99
C ILE A 172 -16.65 -11.59 6.65
N LEU A 173 -16.71 -11.06 7.86
CA LEU A 173 -17.97 -10.81 8.56
C LEU A 173 -18.88 -9.87 7.76
N THR A 174 -18.32 -8.79 7.21
CA THR A 174 -19.07 -7.82 6.39
C THR A 174 -19.57 -8.44 5.09
N ILE A 175 -18.78 -9.29 4.42
CA ILE A 175 -19.22 -10.05 3.24
C ILE A 175 -20.37 -10.99 3.59
N VAL A 176 -20.25 -11.73 4.70
CA VAL A 176 -21.32 -12.63 5.20
C VAL A 176 -22.60 -11.85 5.45
N PHE A 177 -22.52 -10.72 6.15
CA PHE A 177 -23.69 -9.86 6.36
C PHE A 177 -24.27 -9.34 5.05
N CYS A 178 -23.42 -8.95 4.10
CA CYS A 178 -23.86 -8.50 2.78
C CYS A 178 -24.66 -9.59 2.03
N ILE A 179 -24.21 -10.84 2.09
CA ILE A 179 -24.89 -11.97 1.44
C ILE A 179 -26.25 -12.26 2.08
N PHE A 180 -26.31 -12.35 3.40
CA PHE A 180 -27.50 -12.86 4.09
C PHE A 180 -28.51 -11.77 4.42
N LEU A 181 -28.06 -10.55 4.73
CA LEU A 181 -28.92 -9.50 5.28
C LEU A 181 -29.27 -8.41 4.27
N TYR A 182 -28.35 -8.04 3.38
CA TYR A 182 -28.59 -6.90 2.47
C TYR A 182 -29.04 -7.28 1.08
N LYS A 183 -28.75 -8.50 0.63
CA LYS A 183 -29.14 -9.05 -0.69
C LYS A 183 -28.83 -8.09 -1.86
N THR A 184 -27.80 -7.26 -1.74
CA THR A 184 -27.41 -6.33 -2.79
C THR A 184 -26.77 -7.09 -3.94
N LYS A 185 -27.23 -6.87 -5.17
CA LYS A 185 -26.91 -7.70 -6.36
C LYS A 185 -25.42 -7.84 -6.66
N TYR A 186 -24.63 -6.80 -6.38
CA TYR A 186 -23.23 -6.75 -6.81
C TYR A 186 -22.22 -6.67 -5.65
N ASN A 187 -22.61 -6.09 -4.53
CA ASN A 187 -21.65 -5.70 -3.50
C ASN A 187 -20.84 -6.89 -2.96
N TYR A 188 -21.51 -8.01 -2.61
CA TYR A 188 -20.79 -9.19 -2.13
C TYR A 188 -19.91 -9.85 -3.19
N LEU A 189 -20.34 -9.81 -4.49
CA LEU A 189 -19.51 -10.35 -5.57
C LEU A 189 -18.22 -9.55 -5.73
N PHE A 190 -18.32 -8.23 -5.73
CA PHE A 190 -17.14 -7.38 -5.76
C PHE A 190 -16.30 -7.53 -4.49
N GLY A 191 -16.93 -7.61 -3.31
CA GLY A 191 -16.23 -7.89 -2.07
C GLY A 191 -15.39 -9.18 -2.15
N ILE A 192 -15.96 -10.26 -2.68
CA ILE A 192 -15.24 -11.54 -2.88
C ILE A 192 -14.10 -11.38 -3.89
N VAL A 193 -14.33 -10.68 -5.02
CA VAL A 193 -13.29 -10.44 -6.04
C VAL A 193 -12.12 -9.66 -5.44
N TYR A 194 -12.39 -8.60 -4.69
CA TYR A 194 -11.33 -7.81 -4.05
C TYR A 194 -10.63 -8.56 -2.91
N LEU A 195 -11.36 -9.33 -2.10
CA LEU A 195 -10.76 -10.16 -1.05
C LEU A 195 -9.84 -11.23 -1.65
N PHE A 196 -10.30 -11.91 -2.70
CA PHE A 196 -9.48 -12.90 -3.41
C PHE A 196 -8.24 -12.27 -4.04
N ALA A 197 -8.39 -11.13 -4.72
CA ALA A 197 -7.25 -10.41 -5.31
C ALA A 197 -6.27 -9.92 -4.24
N GLY A 198 -6.76 -9.40 -3.11
CA GLY A 198 -5.94 -8.98 -1.98
C GLY A 198 -5.15 -10.14 -1.37
N GLY A 199 -5.81 -11.28 -1.14
CA GLY A 199 -5.16 -12.50 -0.70
C GLY A 199 -4.11 -12.98 -1.70
N ALA A 200 -4.45 -13.04 -2.99
CA ALA A 200 -3.52 -13.47 -4.05
C ALA A 200 -2.28 -12.57 -4.12
N VAL A 201 -2.45 -11.24 -3.98
CA VAL A 201 -1.34 -10.27 -3.94
C VAL A 201 -0.45 -10.50 -2.71
N CYS A 202 -1.02 -10.67 -1.52
CA CYS A 202 -0.24 -10.97 -0.32
C CYS A 202 0.50 -12.31 -0.46
N TYR A 203 -0.18 -13.37 -0.89
CA TYR A 203 0.43 -14.70 -1.01
C TYR A 203 1.39 -14.84 -2.19
N SER A 204 1.33 -13.98 -3.21
CA SER A 204 2.36 -13.93 -4.27
C SER A 204 3.74 -13.61 -3.71
N LEU A 205 3.82 -12.91 -2.56
CA LEU A 205 5.05 -12.60 -1.86
C LEU A 205 5.77 -13.85 -1.33
N ALA A 206 5.09 -14.99 -1.20
CA ALA A 206 5.71 -16.26 -0.86
C ALA A 206 6.80 -16.68 -1.88
N LEU A 207 6.68 -16.24 -3.12
CA LEU A 207 7.66 -16.47 -4.18
C LEU A 207 8.78 -15.41 -4.20
N SER A 208 8.56 -14.28 -3.54
CA SER A 208 9.53 -13.19 -3.50
C SER A 208 10.69 -13.52 -2.58
N PRO A 209 11.95 -13.29 -2.97
CA PRO A 209 13.08 -13.48 -2.09
C PRO A 209 13.14 -12.46 -0.94
N ALA A 210 12.42 -11.33 -1.03
CA ALA A 210 12.51 -10.21 -0.08
C ALA A 210 11.18 -9.78 0.55
N GLY A 211 10.05 -10.17 0.02
CA GLY A 211 8.74 -9.54 0.32
C GLY A 211 7.85 -10.26 1.33
N TYR A 212 8.34 -11.23 2.07
CA TYR A 212 7.54 -12.14 2.90
C TYR A 212 7.29 -11.67 4.35
N THR A 213 7.97 -10.63 4.81
CA THR A 213 7.76 -10.02 6.14
C THR A 213 6.91 -8.77 6.02
N TRP A 214 6.18 -8.42 7.09
CA TRP A 214 5.35 -7.22 7.13
C TRP A 214 6.12 -5.97 6.70
N GLY A 215 5.63 -5.34 5.66
CA GLY A 215 6.30 -4.20 5.06
C GLY A 215 5.58 -3.70 3.82
N ARG A 216 6.20 -2.77 3.11
CA ARG A 216 5.65 -2.08 1.93
C ARG A 216 5.06 -3.00 0.86
N SER A 217 5.61 -4.19 0.71
CA SER A 217 5.16 -5.17 -0.29
C SER A 217 3.71 -5.62 -0.09
N PHE A 218 3.19 -5.57 1.13
CA PHE A 218 1.79 -5.93 1.44
C PHE A 218 0.80 -4.81 1.12
N PHE A 219 1.24 -3.59 0.83
CA PHE A 219 0.39 -2.42 0.61
C PHE A 219 -0.79 -2.69 -0.32
N GLY A 220 -0.54 -3.15 -1.55
CA GLY A 220 -1.58 -3.39 -2.55
C GLY A 220 -2.59 -4.45 -2.12
N GLY A 221 -2.12 -5.54 -1.51
CA GLY A 221 -2.99 -6.60 -0.99
C GLY A 221 -3.91 -6.12 0.12
N ILE A 222 -3.37 -5.37 1.10
CA ILE A 222 -4.15 -4.78 2.20
C ILE A 222 -5.14 -3.75 1.68
N MET A 223 -4.75 -2.90 0.72
CA MET A 223 -5.68 -1.96 0.08
C MET A 223 -6.85 -2.67 -0.59
N PHE A 224 -6.63 -3.80 -1.27
CA PHE A 224 -7.72 -4.58 -1.86
C PHE A 224 -8.62 -5.21 -0.80
N ILE A 225 -8.08 -5.67 0.33
CA ILE A 225 -8.89 -6.20 1.44
C ILE A 225 -9.73 -5.07 2.06
N ILE A 226 -9.18 -3.87 2.25
CA ILE A 226 -9.95 -2.68 2.68
C ILE A 226 -11.07 -2.38 1.67
N MET A 227 -10.78 -2.43 0.37
CA MET A 227 -11.81 -2.23 -0.66
C MET A 227 -12.89 -3.31 -0.61
N ALA A 228 -12.54 -4.58 -0.36
CA ALA A 228 -13.50 -5.67 -0.18
C ALA A 228 -14.47 -5.37 0.97
N LEU A 229 -13.95 -4.94 2.10
CA LEU A 229 -14.75 -4.51 3.25
C LEU A 229 -15.68 -3.36 2.87
N MET A 230 -15.14 -2.32 2.24
CA MET A 230 -15.90 -1.12 1.88
C MET A 230 -17.01 -1.38 0.85
N MET A 231 -16.81 -2.32 -0.08
CA MET A 231 -17.82 -2.72 -1.06
C MET A 231 -19.04 -3.40 -0.41
N CYS A 232 -18.81 -4.10 0.70
CA CYS A 232 -19.86 -4.86 1.40
C CYS A 232 -20.52 -4.10 2.55
N LEU A 233 -20.04 -2.88 2.87
CA LEU A 233 -20.66 -2.08 3.93
C LEU A 233 -22.08 -1.66 3.56
N PRO A 234 -23.04 -1.77 4.53
CA PRO A 234 -24.41 -1.35 4.31
C PRO A 234 -24.51 0.14 3.98
N THR A 235 -25.49 0.48 3.16
CA THR A 235 -25.99 1.85 3.12
C THR A 235 -26.96 2.03 4.28
N PHE A 236 -26.83 3.09 5.05
CA PHE A 236 -27.75 3.41 6.16
C PHE A 236 -29.22 3.59 5.72
N GLU A 237 -29.50 3.46 4.43
CA GLU A 237 -30.82 3.54 3.82
C GLU A 237 -31.54 2.18 3.72
N ASP A 238 -30.87 1.06 4.00
CA ASP A 238 -31.47 -0.28 3.95
C ASP A 238 -32.35 -0.51 5.21
N GLN A 239 -33.64 -0.32 5.04
CA GLN A 239 -34.59 -0.22 6.15
C GLN A 239 -34.99 -1.52 6.82
N GLU A 240 -34.95 -2.67 6.13
CA GLU A 240 -35.53 -3.92 6.62
C GLU A 240 -34.81 -4.53 7.84
N ASN A 241 -33.48 -4.42 7.88
CA ASN A 241 -32.66 -4.98 8.96
C ASN A 241 -31.89 -3.91 9.78
N SER A 242 -32.28 -2.64 9.64
CA SER A 242 -31.56 -1.50 10.23
C SER A 242 -31.48 -1.57 11.77
N LYS A 243 -32.49 -2.13 12.45
CA LYS A 243 -32.54 -2.19 13.92
C LYS A 243 -31.42 -3.06 14.53
N ILE A 244 -30.98 -4.12 13.85
CA ILE A 244 -29.95 -5.03 14.36
C ILE A 244 -28.56 -4.61 13.81
N ILE A 245 -28.54 -4.21 12.58
CA ILE A 245 -27.30 -3.98 11.83
C ILE A 245 -26.65 -2.65 12.18
N ASN A 246 -27.47 -1.58 12.29
CA ASN A 246 -26.95 -0.26 12.61
C ASN A 246 -26.21 -0.20 13.95
N PRO A 247 -26.71 -0.80 15.07
CA PRO A 247 -25.94 -0.85 16.31
C PRO A 247 -24.60 -1.56 16.17
N ILE A 248 -24.56 -2.70 15.48
CA ILE A 248 -23.31 -3.48 15.29
C ILE A 248 -22.27 -2.64 14.55
N PHE A 249 -22.64 -2.08 13.40
CA PHE A 249 -21.69 -1.25 12.64
C PHE A 249 -21.33 0.04 13.37
N THR A 250 -22.27 0.67 14.08
CA THR A 250 -21.98 1.84 14.91
C THR A 250 -20.95 1.50 15.98
N THR A 251 -21.10 0.35 16.65
CA THR A 251 -20.13 -0.11 17.66
C THR A 251 -18.75 -0.35 17.03
N ILE A 252 -18.69 -1.02 15.87
CA ILE A 252 -17.43 -1.22 15.14
C ILE A 252 -16.80 0.14 14.77
N TYR A 253 -17.56 1.10 14.27
CA TYR A 253 -17.09 2.44 13.98
C TYR A 253 -16.48 3.14 15.19
N ILE A 254 -17.19 3.08 16.34
CA ILE A 254 -16.71 3.66 17.59
C ILE A 254 -15.39 3.01 18.01
N MET A 255 -15.31 1.67 17.93
CA MET A 255 -14.08 0.93 18.26
C MET A 255 -12.92 1.32 17.36
N LEU A 256 -13.15 1.46 16.05
CA LEU A 256 -12.12 1.89 15.09
C LEU A 256 -11.70 3.34 15.34
N LEU A 257 -12.61 4.23 15.71
CA LEU A 257 -12.30 5.62 16.10
C LEU A 257 -11.42 5.66 17.34
N PHE A 258 -11.77 4.92 18.40
CA PHE A 258 -10.94 4.83 19.60
C PHE A 258 -9.56 4.24 19.29
N SER A 259 -9.50 3.16 18.52
CA SER A 259 -8.25 2.56 18.09
C SER A 259 -7.39 3.57 17.33
N SER A 260 -7.98 4.32 16.39
CA SER A 260 -7.25 5.33 15.63
C SER A 260 -6.75 6.48 16.51
N PHE A 261 -7.53 6.88 17.54
CA PHE A 261 -7.10 7.90 18.49
C PHE A 261 -5.87 7.48 19.29
N PHE A 262 -5.88 6.29 19.89
CA PHE A 262 -4.70 5.79 20.62
C PHE A 262 -3.51 5.55 19.71
N THR A 263 -3.73 4.97 18.54
CA THR A 263 -2.67 4.74 17.56
C THR A 263 -2.06 6.06 17.08
N SER A 264 -2.88 7.10 16.84
CA SER A 264 -2.37 8.41 16.42
C SER A 264 -1.51 9.07 17.48
N THR A 265 -1.81 8.88 18.77
CA THR A 265 -0.99 9.41 19.85
C THR A 265 0.44 8.82 19.83
N ILE A 266 0.54 7.49 19.66
CA ILE A 266 1.83 6.81 19.57
C ILE A 266 2.53 7.18 18.24
N ALA A 267 1.79 7.24 17.14
CA ALA A 267 2.30 7.63 15.84
C ALA A 267 2.88 9.06 15.85
N MET A 268 2.17 10.00 16.44
CA MET A 268 2.65 11.40 16.59
C MET A 268 3.93 11.48 17.39
N TYR A 269 4.04 10.72 18.48
CA TYR A 269 5.25 10.65 19.28
C TYR A 269 6.44 10.15 18.44
N ASP A 270 6.26 9.03 17.73
CA ASP A 270 7.31 8.46 16.89
C ASP A 270 7.69 9.38 15.72
N ILE A 271 6.71 10.00 15.05
CA ILE A 271 6.94 10.94 13.95
C ILE A 271 7.72 12.17 14.47
N PHE A 272 7.30 12.75 15.59
CA PHE A 272 7.93 13.92 16.15
C PHE A 272 9.40 13.68 16.50
N HIS A 273 9.70 12.58 17.18
CA HIS A 273 11.08 12.25 17.55
C HIS A 273 11.95 11.94 16.35
N SER A 274 11.45 11.13 15.40
CA SER A 274 12.18 10.85 14.15
C SER A 274 12.45 12.10 13.32
N TYR A 275 11.44 12.97 13.18
CA TYR A 275 11.58 14.26 12.50
C TYR A 275 12.60 15.18 13.18
N SER A 276 12.57 15.23 14.51
CA SER A 276 13.48 16.07 15.29
C SER A 276 14.94 15.65 15.10
N GLU A 277 15.23 14.34 15.09
CA GLU A 277 16.58 13.84 14.86
C GLU A 277 17.08 14.12 13.44
N VAL A 278 16.25 13.89 12.41
CA VAL A 278 16.60 14.19 11.03
C VAL A 278 16.86 15.69 10.84
N THR A 279 15.96 16.52 11.35
CA THR A 279 16.07 17.98 11.25
C THR A 279 17.32 18.50 11.99
N MET A 280 17.63 17.93 13.15
CA MET A 280 18.86 18.28 13.87
C MET A 280 20.10 17.99 13.03
N ARG A 281 20.19 16.81 12.42
CA ARG A 281 21.32 16.46 11.54
C ARG A 281 21.48 17.41 10.38
N TYR A 282 20.40 17.75 9.69
CA TYR A 282 20.42 18.69 8.57
C TYR A 282 20.90 20.07 9.00
N LYS A 283 20.40 20.58 10.12
CA LYS A 283 20.86 21.86 10.70
C LYS A 283 22.34 21.83 11.08
N VAL A 284 22.86 20.70 11.56
CA VAL A 284 24.28 20.56 11.86
C VAL A 284 25.12 20.64 10.59
N ILE A 285 24.72 19.92 9.52
CA ILE A 285 25.41 19.94 8.24
C ILE A 285 25.45 21.38 7.66
N GLU A 286 24.31 22.05 7.63
CA GLU A 286 24.19 23.43 7.12
C GLU A 286 25.07 24.40 7.93
N LYS A 287 24.99 24.34 9.24
CA LYS A 287 25.80 25.22 10.14
C LYS A 287 27.30 24.97 10.01
N GLU A 288 27.73 23.71 9.87
CA GLU A 288 29.14 23.41 9.67
C GLU A 288 29.61 23.88 8.30
N LYS A 289 28.79 23.75 7.26
CA LYS A 289 29.08 24.29 5.92
C LYS A 289 29.22 25.82 5.94
N GLU A 290 28.32 26.53 6.64
CA GLU A 290 28.42 28.01 6.82
C GLU A 290 29.70 28.43 7.51
N ARG A 291 30.24 27.59 8.38
CA ARG A 291 31.54 27.82 9.07
C ARG A 291 32.77 27.47 8.22
N GLY A 292 32.55 27.02 6.96
CA GLY A 292 33.59 26.58 6.06
C GLY A 292 34.06 25.15 6.27
N ASN A 293 33.41 24.38 7.17
CA ASN A 293 33.71 22.96 7.35
C ASN A 293 32.95 22.13 6.33
N LEU A 294 33.64 21.68 5.29
CA LEU A 294 33.07 20.85 4.22
C LEU A 294 33.06 19.35 4.55
N ASN A 295 33.43 18.95 5.76
CA ASN A 295 33.41 17.54 6.20
C ASN A 295 32.62 17.43 7.54
N PRO A 296 31.34 17.78 7.57
CA PRO A 296 30.53 17.76 8.78
C PRO A 296 30.40 16.34 9.36
N VAL A 297 30.41 16.30 10.68
CA VAL A 297 30.13 15.09 11.48
C VAL A 297 28.83 15.31 12.21
N VAL A 298 27.91 14.37 12.12
CA VAL A 298 26.58 14.42 12.75
C VAL A 298 26.41 13.27 13.73
N PRO A 299 25.52 13.39 14.73
CA PRO A 299 25.25 12.27 15.64
C PRO A 299 24.53 11.13 14.92
N ASP A 300 24.75 9.92 15.39
CA ASP A 300 23.96 8.77 14.97
C ASP A 300 22.53 8.85 15.53
N PHE A 301 21.57 8.08 14.94
CA PHE A 301 20.22 8.02 15.46
C PHE A 301 20.20 7.39 16.84
N ASN A 302 19.57 8.10 17.79
CA ASN A 302 19.39 7.62 19.15
C ASN A 302 17.94 7.11 19.36
N PHE A 303 16.98 7.68 18.66
CA PHE A 303 15.60 7.29 18.74
C PHE A 303 15.28 6.17 17.75
N GLN A 304 14.62 5.13 18.25
CA GLN A 304 14.12 4.01 17.44
C GLN A 304 12.58 4.01 17.49
N PRO A 305 11.89 4.36 16.39
CA PRO A 305 10.44 4.35 16.35
C PRO A 305 9.92 2.92 16.57
N LYS A 306 8.86 2.81 17.37
CA LYS A 306 8.17 1.54 17.67
C LYS A 306 7.14 1.19 16.60
N THR A 307 6.69 2.19 15.85
CA THR A 307 5.63 2.07 14.84
C THR A 307 6.17 2.26 13.43
N GLY A 308 5.35 1.91 12.41
CA GLY A 308 5.65 2.13 11.01
C GLY A 308 5.15 3.50 10.47
N TYR A 309 4.81 4.45 11.34
CA TYR A 309 4.26 5.76 10.91
C TYR A 309 5.30 6.79 10.49
N PRO A 310 6.51 6.87 11.06
CA PRO A 310 7.50 7.81 10.57
C PRO A 310 7.93 7.50 9.13
N ALA A 311 8.09 8.56 8.32
CA ALA A 311 8.67 8.44 6.99
C ALA A 311 10.14 7.95 7.03
N TYR A 312 10.81 8.27 8.12
CA TYR A 312 12.14 7.79 8.47
C TYR A 312 12.01 6.70 9.53
N SER A 313 12.27 5.47 9.15
CA SER A 313 12.29 4.31 10.07
C SER A 313 13.67 3.66 10.05
N ASN A 314 13.97 2.87 11.08
CA ASN A 314 15.23 2.12 11.16
C ASN A 314 15.41 1.07 10.05
N LYS A 315 14.34 0.82 9.28
CA LYS A 315 14.38 -0.07 8.12
C LYS A 315 14.89 0.60 6.86
N LEU A 316 14.94 1.95 6.83
CA LEU A 316 15.54 2.70 5.73
C LEU A 316 17.03 2.87 6.01
N SER A 317 17.83 2.75 4.95
CA SER A 317 19.27 2.99 5.03
C SER A 317 19.54 4.48 5.22
N HIS A 318 20.36 4.80 6.21
CA HIS A 318 20.76 6.17 6.56
C HIS A 318 22.27 6.36 6.43
N ILE A 319 22.72 7.60 6.55
CA ILE A 319 24.15 7.90 6.72
C ILE A 319 24.72 7.16 7.93
N ASN A 320 25.95 6.71 7.83
CA ASN A 320 26.68 5.94 8.87
C ASN A 320 28.10 6.49 9.06
N GLU A 321 28.96 5.73 9.75
CA GLU A 321 30.34 6.10 10.02
C GLU A 321 31.25 6.06 8.79
N ASP A 322 30.92 5.25 7.77
CA ASP A 322 31.72 5.10 6.57
C ASP A 322 31.44 6.22 5.55
N ILE A 323 32.41 7.07 5.34
CA ILE A 323 32.34 8.23 4.42
C ILE A 323 31.98 7.77 2.98
N ASN A 324 32.43 6.60 2.58
CA ASN A 324 32.20 6.06 1.22
C ASN A 324 30.87 5.32 1.09
N TYR A 325 30.12 5.21 2.19
CA TYR A 325 28.79 4.60 2.11
C TYR A 325 27.87 5.41 1.22
N LYS A 326 27.17 4.77 0.30
CA LYS A 326 26.39 5.42 -0.76
C LYS A 326 25.44 6.53 -0.28
N TYR A 327 24.80 6.37 0.90
CA TYR A 327 23.91 7.39 1.41
C TYR A 327 24.65 8.58 2.05
N ASN A 328 25.87 8.36 2.56
CA ASN A 328 26.75 9.44 2.98
C ASN A 328 27.16 10.29 1.79
N VAL A 329 27.55 9.65 0.67
CA VAL A 329 27.90 10.32 -0.60
C VAL A 329 26.71 11.13 -1.12
N TYR A 330 25.52 10.52 -1.23
CA TYR A 330 24.31 11.23 -1.70
C TYR A 330 23.93 12.41 -0.79
N THR A 331 24.10 12.27 0.53
CA THR A 331 23.84 13.36 1.46
C THR A 331 24.88 14.48 1.30
N ALA A 332 26.16 14.15 1.13
CA ALA A 332 27.21 15.12 0.88
C ALA A 332 26.95 15.91 -0.41
N ASP A 333 26.59 15.22 -1.48
CA ASP A 333 26.23 15.85 -2.77
C ASP A 333 25.03 16.77 -2.64
N TYR A 334 23.97 16.33 -1.93
CA TYR A 334 22.77 17.13 -1.71
C TYR A 334 23.05 18.45 -0.98
N PHE A 335 23.87 18.41 0.07
CA PHE A 335 24.24 19.60 0.84
C PHE A 335 25.41 20.39 0.21
N GLY A 336 26.08 19.85 -0.84
CA GLY A 336 27.24 20.45 -1.45
C GLY A 336 28.42 20.55 -0.48
N VAL A 337 28.73 19.46 0.23
CA VAL A 337 29.89 19.28 1.12
C VAL A 337 30.76 18.12 0.60
N ASN A 338 32.00 18.01 1.04
CA ASN A 338 32.93 17.00 0.55
C ASN A 338 32.59 15.60 1.10
N SER A 339 32.20 15.52 2.36
CA SER A 339 31.83 14.26 3.00
C SER A 339 30.92 14.49 4.21
N VAL A 340 30.09 13.50 4.53
CA VAL A 340 29.28 13.46 5.76
C VAL A 340 29.48 12.10 6.41
N ARG A 341 29.58 12.05 7.73
CA ARG A 341 29.61 10.80 8.50
C ARG A 341 28.90 10.96 9.84
N THR A 342 28.50 9.85 10.43
CA THR A 342 27.97 9.84 11.80
C THR A 342 29.03 9.47 12.82
N VAL A 343 28.76 9.84 14.07
CA VAL A 343 29.43 9.34 15.26
C VAL A 343 28.38 9.01 16.32
N PRO A 344 28.67 8.11 17.26
CA PRO A 344 27.75 7.84 18.36
C PRO A 344 27.30 9.12 19.07
N MET A 345 26.03 9.18 19.45
CA MET A 345 25.44 10.37 20.08
C MET A 345 26.22 10.82 21.33
N THR A 346 26.73 9.87 22.12
CA THR A 346 27.54 10.14 23.31
C THR A 346 28.82 10.90 22.97
N VAL A 347 29.56 10.44 21.95
CA VAL A 347 30.80 11.08 21.47
C VAL A 347 30.51 12.47 20.90
N TRP A 348 29.38 12.62 20.21
CA TRP A 348 28.98 13.91 19.63
C TRP A 348 28.62 14.93 20.72
N GLN A 349 27.89 14.49 21.74
CA GLN A 349 27.53 15.34 22.89
C GLN A 349 28.74 15.80 23.70
N GLU A 350 29.75 14.96 23.93
CA GLU A 350 30.97 15.33 24.63
C GLU A 350 31.73 16.45 23.89
N LYS A 351 31.76 16.45 22.57
CA LYS A 351 32.40 17.47 21.74
C LYS A 351 31.64 18.81 21.69
N HIS A 352 30.33 18.78 21.94
CA HIS A 352 29.44 19.93 21.77
C HIS A 352 28.85 20.44 23.12
N LYS A 353 29.29 19.87 24.23
CA LYS A 353 28.93 20.33 25.61
C LYS A 353 29.66 21.61 26.04
N LYS A 354 30.12 22.43 25.08
CA LYS A 354 30.74 23.74 25.41
C LYS A 354 29.83 24.90 25.07
#